data_cef034e67248b0abe1ad1804acf235ae
#
_entry.id   cef034e67248b0abe1ad1804acf235ae
#
_cell.length_a   1.000
_cell.length_b   1.000
_cell.length_c   1.000
_cell.angle_alpha   90.00
_cell.angle_beta   90.00
_cell.angle_gamma   90.00
#
_symmetry.space_group_name_H-M   'P 1'
#
loop_
_entity.id
_entity.type
_entity.pdbx_description
1 polymer ?
#
loop_
_entity_poly.entity_id
_entity_poly.type
_entity_poly.pdbx_seq_one_letter_code
_entity_poly.pdbx_strand_id
1 'polypeptide(L)'
;DALLSAQFLHDYLGWSIVGFYNYSTVYFNPKTDLRECVWVDLDINRADIASIGHHILKSSATDRVPDHRSSLNPNLLRRIDQSDFKHKYPLGTIHLLLWLHDQSIKNRRPATLMLWLADSAWINAQVYRDNVKTWLQAWLPVRELINTFDQTATGEFEEEMRDQVLSR
;
A
#
# COMPACT_ATOMS: atom_id res chain seq x y z
N ASP A 1 5.90 2.78 -3.32
CA ASP A 1 5.05 1.73 -2.76
C ASP A 1 5.28 0.39 -3.47
N ALA A 2 5.02 0.27 -4.77
CA ALA A 2 5.18 -0.98 -5.54
C ALA A 2 6.54 -1.66 -5.34
N LEU A 3 7.64 -0.90 -5.38
CA LEU A 3 8.99 -1.46 -5.21
C LEU A 3 9.20 -2.05 -3.81
N LEU A 4 8.77 -1.36 -2.76
CA LEU A 4 8.86 -1.85 -1.39
C LEU A 4 8.00 -3.10 -1.20
N SER A 5 6.81 -3.10 -1.77
CA SER A 5 5.86 -4.22 -1.74
C SER A 5 6.43 -5.46 -2.45
N ALA A 6 6.99 -5.27 -3.65
CA ALA A 6 7.62 -6.34 -4.42
C ALA A 6 8.87 -6.90 -3.70
N GLN A 7 9.71 -6.02 -3.12
CA GLN A 7 10.88 -6.44 -2.35
C GLN A 7 10.47 -7.24 -1.10
N PHE A 8 9.43 -6.80 -0.39
CA PHE A 8 8.89 -7.54 0.76
C PHE A 8 8.44 -8.95 0.36
N LEU A 9 7.67 -9.08 -0.71
CA LEU A 9 7.20 -10.38 -1.20
C LEU A 9 8.35 -11.28 -1.65
N HIS A 10 9.37 -10.69 -2.28
CA HIS A 10 10.58 -11.42 -2.65
C HIS A 10 11.33 -11.95 -1.42
N ASP A 11 11.62 -11.09 -0.45
CA ASP A 11 12.44 -11.45 0.72
C ASP A 11 11.70 -12.36 1.70
N TYR A 12 10.39 -12.15 1.87
CA TYR A 12 9.59 -12.85 2.86
C TYR A 12 8.94 -14.14 2.32
N LEU A 13 8.45 -14.12 1.08
CA LEU A 13 7.76 -15.27 0.46
C LEU A 13 8.59 -15.98 -0.60
N GLY A 14 9.77 -15.47 -0.95
CA GLY A 14 10.59 -16.03 -2.02
C GLY A 14 10.02 -15.82 -3.43
N TRP A 15 9.12 -14.85 -3.61
CA TRP A 15 8.54 -14.57 -4.92
C TRP A 15 9.55 -13.96 -5.87
N SER A 16 9.47 -14.33 -7.15
CA SER A 16 10.34 -13.75 -8.18
C SER A 16 9.69 -12.50 -8.77
N ILE A 17 10.44 -11.41 -8.84
CA ILE A 17 10.03 -10.21 -9.58
C ILE A 17 10.28 -10.47 -11.06
N VAL A 18 9.22 -10.59 -11.85
CA VAL A 18 9.28 -10.97 -13.27
C VAL A 18 9.03 -9.81 -14.22
N GLY A 19 8.61 -8.66 -13.70
CA GLY A 19 8.35 -7.47 -14.51
C GLY A 19 7.98 -6.26 -13.68
N PHE A 20 7.81 -5.13 -14.35
CA PHE A 20 7.34 -3.88 -13.76
C PHE A 20 6.53 -3.06 -14.75
N TYR A 21 5.72 -2.16 -14.24
CA TYR A 21 4.86 -1.24 -14.97
C TYR A 21 5.20 0.20 -14.60
N ASN A 22 5.27 1.08 -15.60
CA ASN A 22 5.62 2.50 -15.41
C ASN A 22 4.54 3.46 -15.96
N TYR A 23 3.26 3.16 -15.78
CA TYR A 23 2.08 3.88 -16.28
C TYR A 23 1.83 3.82 -17.80
N SER A 24 2.83 3.54 -18.60
CA SER A 24 2.69 3.49 -20.07
C SER A 24 3.09 2.15 -20.65
N THR A 25 3.99 1.45 -20.01
CA THR A 25 4.62 0.25 -20.55
C THR A 25 4.77 -0.81 -19.47
N VAL A 26 4.51 -2.06 -19.83
CA VAL A 26 4.82 -3.23 -19.02
C VAL A 26 6.12 -3.84 -19.54
N TYR A 27 7.11 -3.95 -18.66
CA TYR A 27 8.37 -4.65 -18.92
C TYR A 27 8.34 -5.97 -18.18
N PHE A 28 8.56 -7.07 -18.85
CA PHE A 28 8.50 -8.40 -18.23
C PHE A 28 9.39 -9.40 -18.97
N ASN A 29 9.73 -10.48 -18.30
CA ASN A 29 10.42 -11.60 -18.95
C ASN A 29 9.49 -12.24 -19.98
N PRO A 30 9.88 -12.32 -21.29
CA PRO A 30 9.03 -12.86 -22.36
C PRO A 30 8.57 -14.31 -22.17
N LYS A 31 9.21 -15.06 -21.28
CA LYS A 31 8.84 -16.44 -20.95
C LYS A 31 7.74 -16.52 -19.86
N THR A 32 7.34 -15.38 -19.28
CA THR A 32 6.35 -15.32 -18.21
C THR A 32 4.94 -15.24 -18.75
N ASP A 33 4.04 -16.10 -18.28
CA ASP A 33 2.60 -15.88 -18.49
C ASP A 33 2.10 -14.86 -17.46
N LEU A 34 1.73 -13.69 -17.91
CA LEU A 34 1.27 -12.58 -17.05
C LEU A 34 -0.04 -12.92 -16.32
N ARG A 35 -0.78 -13.96 -16.74
CA ARG A 35 -1.99 -14.43 -16.04
C ARG A 35 -1.65 -15.24 -14.79
N GLU A 36 -0.46 -15.81 -14.72
CA GLU A 36 0.05 -16.53 -13.54
C GLU A 36 0.74 -15.62 -12.54
N CYS A 37 0.87 -14.33 -12.87
CA CYS A 37 1.51 -13.34 -12.01
C CYS A 37 0.51 -12.70 -11.05
N VAL A 38 1.02 -12.29 -9.88
CA VAL A 38 0.32 -11.38 -8.99
C VAL A 38 0.80 -9.95 -9.28
N TRP A 39 -0.12 -9.07 -9.62
CA TRP A 39 0.17 -7.66 -9.85
C TRP A 39 0.13 -6.92 -8.51
N VAL A 40 1.23 -6.26 -8.19
CA VAL A 40 1.41 -5.62 -6.89
C VAL A 40 1.32 -4.10 -7.05
N ASP A 41 0.59 -3.46 -6.15
CA ASP A 41 0.28 -2.03 -6.17
C ASP A 41 -0.55 -1.62 -7.42
N LEU A 42 -1.31 -2.55 -7.91
CA LEU A 42 -2.24 -2.38 -9.01
C LEU A 42 -3.54 -3.14 -8.72
N ASP A 43 -4.64 -2.61 -9.22
CA ASP A 43 -5.95 -3.26 -9.17
C ASP A 43 -6.36 -3.67 -10.59
N ILE A 44 -6.22 -4.94 -10.91
CA ILE A 44 -6.44 -5.46 -12.26
C ILE A 44 -7.92 -5.81 -12.44
N ASN A 45 -8.57 -5.17 -13.42
CA ASN A 45 -9.97 -5.40 -13.75
C ASN A 45 -10.14 -6.66 -14.62
N ARG A 46 -9.71 -7.80 -14.06
CA ARG A 46 -9.87 -9.14 -14.67
C ARG A 46 -9.97 -10.18 -13.58
N ALA A 47 -11.03 -10.99 -13.66
CA ALA A 47 -11.31 -12.01 -12.66
C ALA A 47 -10.32 -13.18 -12.62
N ASP A 48 -9.57 -13.37 -13.70
CA ASP A 48 -8.57 -14.44 -13.88
C ASP A 48 -7.14 -14.00 -13.58
N ILE A 49 -6.95 -12.73 -13.15
CA ILE A 49 -5.63 -12.19 -12.80
C ILE A 49 -5.63 -11.74 -11.35
N ALA A 50 -4.66 -12.25 -10.58
CA ALA A 50 -4.49 -11.86 -9.18
C ALA A 50 -3.81 -10.50 -9.07
N SER A 51 -4.30 -9.65 -8.16
CA SER A 51 -3.67 -8.36 -7.84
C SER A 51 -3.78 -8.01 -6.37
N ILE A 52 -2.89 -7.17 -5.90
CA ILE A 52 -2.89 -6.58 -4.55
C ILE A 52 -2.76 -5.08 -4.74
N GLY A 53 -3.80 -4.34 -4.37
CA GLY A 53 -3.84 -2.90 -4.52
C GLY A 53 -4.67 -2.24 -3.42
N HIS A 54 -4.85 -0.92 -3.52
CA HIS A 54 -5.52 -0.15 -2.48
C HIS A 54 -6.34 1.03 -3.01
N HIS A 55 -6.56 1.11 -4.31
CA HIS A 55 -7.32 2.19 -4.93
C HIS A 55 -8.83 2.02 -4.74
N ILE A 56 -9.59 3.10 -4.85
CA ILE A 56 -11.05 3.03 -4.91
C ILE A 56 -11.45 2.56 -6.31
N LEU A 57 -12.22 1.48 -6.37
CA LEU A 57 -12.65 0.85 -7.62
C LEU A 57 -14.13 1.04 -7.91
N LYS A 58 -14.90 1.48 -6.91
CA LYS A 58 -16.35 1.69 -7.03
C LYS A 58 -16.66 3.18 -7.03
N SER A 59 -17.45 3.63 -8.00
CA SER A 59 -17.96 5.02 -8.02
C SER A 59 -19.11 5.22 -7.06
N SER A 60 -19.89 4.16 -6.79
CA SER A 60 -21.03 4.18 -5.86
C SER A 60 -21.24 2.84 -5.16
N ALA A 61 -22.04 2.82 -4.10
CA ALA A 61 -22.36 1.60 -3.36
C ALA A 61 -23.06 0.53 -4.21
N THR A 62 -23.75 0.91 -5.27
CA THR A 62 -24.47 0.01 -6.17
C THR A 62 -23.61 -0.53 -7.31
N ASP A 63 -22.40 0.02 -7.52
CA ASP A 63 -21.50 -0.42 -8.57
C ASP A 63 -21.06 -1.87 -8.33
N ARG A 64 -21.12 -2.65 -9.40
CA ARG A 64 -20.59 -4.00 -9.41
C ARG A 64 -19.21 -4.00 -10.03
N VAL A 65 -18.27 -4.65 -9.35
CA VAL A 65 -16.89 -4.81 -9.82
C VAL A 65 -16.54 -6.31 -9.86
N PRO A 66 -17.27 -7.15 -10.65
CA PRO A 66 -17.13 -8.59 -10.63
C PRO A 66 -15.75 -9.05 -11.12
N ASP A 67 -15.10 -8.24 -11.94
CA ASP A 67 -13.81 -8.58 -12.50
C ASP A 67 -12.64 -8.33 -11.53
N HIS A 68 -12.91 -7.72 -10.36
CA HIS A 68 -11.94 -7.58 -9.28
C HIS A 68 -12.03 -8.68 -8.20
N ARG A 69 -12.70 -9.79 -8.45
CA ARG A 69 -12.82 -10.87 -7.46
C ARG A 69 -11.49 -11.53 -7.07
N SER A 70 -10.45 -11.41 -7.91
CA SER A 70 -9.10 -11.89 -7.65
C SER A 70 -8.18 -10.78 -7.14
N SER A 71 -8.72 -9.58 -6.84
CA SER A 71 -7.97 -8.46 -6.28
C SER A 71 -8.11 -8.43 -4.77
N LEU A 72 -6.99 -8.42 -4.08
CA LEU A 72 -6.94 -8.11 -2.65
C LEU A 72 -6.87 -6.59 -2.49
N ASN A 73 -7.98 -5.97 -2.07
CA ASN A 73 -8.10 -4.53 -1.94
C ASN A 73 -8.92 -4.17 -0.69
N PRO A 74 -8.34 -3.42 0.28
CA PRO A 74 -9.02 -3.10 1.53
C PRO A 74 -10.27 -2.25 1.35
N ASN A 75 -10.35 -1.40 0.32
CA ASN A 75 -11.55 -0.62 0.04
C ASN A 75 -12.69 -1.52 -0.45
N LEU A 76 -12.40 -2.53 -1.27
CA LEU A 76 -13.40 -3.51 -1.68
C LEU A 76 -13.89 -4.35 -0.49
N LEU A 77 -12.98 -4.80 0.36
CA LEU A 77 -13.31 -5.57 1.56
C LEU A 77 -14.23 -4.81 2.51
N ARG A 78 -14.01 -3.51 2.68
CA ARG A 78 -14.84 -2.64 3.51
C ARG A 78 -16.02 -2.01 2.78
N ARG A 79 -16.21 -2.30 1.50
CA ARG A 79 -17.27 -1.75 0.64
C ARG A 79 -17.24 -0.23 0.52
N ILE A 80 -16.04 0.35 0.54
CA ILE A 80 -15.81 1.78 0.38
C ILE A 80 -15.86 2.11 -1.11
N ASP A 81 -16.57 3.18 -1.46
CA ASP A 81 -16.68 3.71 -2.80
C ASP A 81 -16.31 5.21 -2.84
N GLN A 82 -16.42 5.83 -4.01
CA GLN A 82 -16.04 7.22 -4.21
C GLN A 82 -16.86 8.21 -3.37
N SER A 83 -18.11 7.87 -3.01
CA SER A 83 -18.93 8.74 -2.15
C SER A 83 -18.44 8.77 -0.70
N ASP A 84 -17.69 7.75 -0.29
CA ASP A 84 -17.09 7.62 1.03
C ASP A 84 -15.55 7.81 1.02
N PHE A 85 -15.06 8.59 0.07
CA PHE A 85 -13.63 8.81 -0.18
C PHE A 85 -12.82 9.17 1.07
N LYS A 86 -13.40 9.95 1.99
CA LYS A 86 -12.72 10.36 3.23
C LYS A 86 -12.42 9.20 4.20
N HIS A 87 -13.08 8.06 4.04
CA HIS A 87 -12.88 6.86 4.84
C HIS A 87 -12.09 5.76 4.10
N LYS A 88 -11.63 6.05 2.86
CA LYS A 88 -10.82 5.10 2.09
C LYS A 88 -9.60 4.62 2.87
N TYR A 89 -9.09 3.48 2.47
CA TYR A 89 -7.78 3.02 2.93
C TYR A 89 -6.72 4.07 2.58
N PRO A 90 -6.03 4.66 3.57
CA PRO A 90 -5.19 5.84 3.37
C PRO A 90 -3.69 5.52 3.26
N LEU A 91 -3.33 4.25 3.27
CA LEU A 91 -1.95 3.76 3.30
C LEU A 91 -1.63 3.02 2.00
N GLY A 92 -0.37 2.70 1.76
CA GLY A 92 0.06 1.97 0.59
C GLY A 92 -0.07 0.45 0.71
N THR A 93 0.16 -0.24 -0.38
CA THR A 93 0.13 -1.70 -0.50
C THR A 93 1.12 -2.38 0.43
N ILE A 94 2.31 -1.80 0.65
CA ILE A 94 3.29 -2.35 1.60
C ILE A 94 2.75 -2.47 3.02
N HIS A 95 1.94 -1.50 3.48
CA HIS A 95 1.35 -1.54 4.82
C HIS A 95 0.34 -2.68 4.95
N LEU A 96 -0.46 -2.92 3.90
CA LEU A 96 -1.38 -4.05 3.82
C LEU A 96 -0.62 -5.37 3.91
N LEU A 97 0.48 -5.51 3.17
CA LEU A 97 1.31 -6.72 3.18
C LEU A 97 1.95 -6.98 4.54
N LEU A 98 2.49 -5.96 5.20
CA LEU A 98 3.04 -6.08 6.56
C LEU A 98 1.98 -6.58 7.54
N TRP A 99 0.77 -6.05 7.48
CA TRP A 99 -0.34 -6.49 8.31
C TRP A 99 -0.76 -7.92 8.02
N LEU A 100 -0.93 -8.30 6.75
CA LEU A 100 -1.36 -9.64 6.36
C LEU A 100 -0.39 -10.73 6.82
N HIS A 101 0.88 -10.40 6.91
CA HIS A 101 1.93 -11.32 7.30
C HIS A 101 2.39 -11.15 8.76
N ASP A 102 1.64 -10.38 9.55
CA ASP A 102 1.95 -10.10 10.97
C ASP A 102 3.41 -9.63 11.18
N GLN A 103 3.89 -8.81 10.25
CA GLN A 103 5.26 -8.31 10.31
C GLN A 103 5.32 -6.98 11.04
N SER A 104 6.02 -6.97 12.18
CA SER A 104 6.35 -5.75 12.88
C SER A 104 7.57 -5.07 12.23
N ILE A 105 7.54 -3.76 12.18
CA ILE A 105 8.72 -2.97 11.86
C ILE A 105 9.62 -3.00 13.10
N LYS A 106 10.72 -3.75 13.04
CA LYS A 106 11.73 -3.69 14.10
C LYS A 106 12.15 -2.23 14.23
N ASN A 107 12.00 -1.68 15.41
CA ASN A 107 12.18 -0.27 15.79
C ASN A 107 13.40 0.41 15.09
N ARG A 108 13.25 0.68 13.81
CA ARG A 108 14.25 1.34 12.95
C ARG A 108 13.61 2.56 12.35
N ARG A 109 13.92 3.71 12.92
CA ARG A 109 13.39 4.99 12.47
C ARG A 109 13.43 5.18 10.94
N PRO A 110 14.55 4.92 10.23
CA PRO A 110 14.57 5.03 8.77
C PRO A 110 13.54 4.15 8.05
N ALA A 111 13.32 2.91 8.52
CA ALA A 111 12.33 2.03 7.90
C ALA A 111 10.90 2.56 8.11
N THR A 112 10.60 3.09 9.29
CA THR A 112 9.31 3.72 9.59
C THR A 112 9.08 4.95 8.72
N LEU A 113 10.09 5.80 8.53
CA LEU A 113 10.03 6.96 7.64
C LEU A 113 9.77 6.54 6.19
N MET A 114 10.46 5.50 5.70
CA MET A 114 10.25 4.96 4.35
C MET A 114 8.82 4.48 4.14
N LEU A 115 8.22 3.83 5.14
CA LEU A 115 6.83 3.40 5.08
C LEU A 115 5.88 4.61 5.02
N TRP A 116 6.11 5.64 5.82
CA TRP A 116 5.30 6.85 5.74
C TRP A 116 5.45 7.59 4.41
N LEU A 117 6.58 7.43 3.71
CA LEU A 117 6.78 7.97 2.37
C LEU A 117 6.02 7.17 1.29
N ALA A 118 5.84 5.86 1.50
CA ALA A 118 5.18 4.99 0.55
C ALA A 118 3.76 5.49 0.25
N ASP A 119 3.43 5.62 -1.03
CA ASP A 119 2.14 6.13 -1.54
C ASP A 119 1.70 7.47 -0.94
N SER A 120 2.63 8.33 -0.59
CA SER A 120 2.32 9.61 0.07
C SER A 120 1.52 9.46 1.38
N ALA A 121 1.68 8.34 2.09
CA ALA A 121 0.91 8.03 3.30
C ALA A 121 1.02 9.14 4.35
N TRP A 122 2.20 9.77 4.50
CA TRP A 122 2.39 10.89 5.41
C TRP A 122 1.51 12.09 5.06
N ILE A 123 1.45 12.47 3.78
CA ILE A 123 0.64 13.60 3.31
C ILE A 123 -0.84 13.30 3.48
N ASN A 124 -1.26 12.09 3.11
CA ASN A 124 -2.64 11.63 3.32
C ASN A 124 -3.02 11.66 4.80
N ALA A 125 -2.09 11.29 5.69
CA ALA A 125 -2.30 11.30 7.13
C ALA A 125 -2.50 12.72 7.70
N GLN A 126 -1.81 13.73 7.17
CA GLN A 126 -2.03 15.12 7.59
C GLN A 126 -3.44 15.61 7.24
N VAL A 127 -3.97 15.22 6.08
CA VAL A 127 -5.29 15.65 5.61
C VAL A 127 -6.42 14.85 6.25
N TYR A 128 -6.25 13.54 6.42
CA TYR A 128 -7.29 12.60 6.88
C TYR A 128 -6.90 11.90 8.20
N ARG A 129 -6.45 12.68 9.17
CA ARG A 129 -5.84 12.20 10.43
C ARG A 129 -6.68 11.14 11.15
N ASP A 130 -7.96 11.42 11.34
CA ASP A 130 -8.87 10.51 12.07
C ASP A 130 -9.09 9.20 11.31
N ASN A 131 -9.18 9.27 9.98
CA ASN A 131 -9.31 8.09 9.14
C ASN A 131 -8.04 7.21 9.23
N VAL A 132 -6.85 7.82 9.14
CA VAL A 132 -5.58 7.09 9.27
C VAL A 132 -5.48 6.42 10.64
N LYS A 133 -5.81 7.12 11.71
CA LYS A 133 -5.83 6.54 13.07
C LYS A 133 -6.80 5.37 13.18
N THR A 134 -8.00 5.50 12.61
CA THR A 134 -9.00 4.43 12.58
C THR A 134 -8.47 3.17 11.89
N TRP A 135 -7.82 3.33 10.74
CA TRP A 135 -7.26 2.20 10.03
C TRP A 135 -6.07 1.57 10.77
N LEU A 136 -5.13 2.37 11.27
CA LEU A 136 -3.98 1.88 12.00
C LEU A 136 -4.36 1.18 13.31
N GLN A 137 -5.35 1.67 14.03
CA GLN A 137 -5.78 1.10 15.31
C GLN A 137 -6.64 -0.15 15.15
N ALA A 138 -7.57 -0.14 14.21
CA ALA A 138 -8.56 -1.20 14.06
C ALA A 138 -8.13 -2.31 13.08
N TRP A 139 -7.35 -1.97 12.07
CA TRP A 139 -7.05 -2.86 10.94
C TRP A 139 -5.56 -3.17 10.78
N LEU A 140 -4.72 -2.21 11.12
CA LEU A 140 -3.27 -2.33 10.94
C LEU A 140 -2.56 -1.88 12.23
N PRO A 141 -2.63 -2.64 13.33
CA PRO A 141 -2.07 -2.22 14.62
C PRO A 141 -0.54 -2.22 14.60
N VAL A 142 0.04 -1.39 13.77
CA VAL A 142 1.48 -1.18 13.67
C VAL A 142 1.84 -0.03 14.60
N ARG A 143 2.17 -0.35 15.85
CA ARG A 143 2.45 0.63 16.92
C ARG A 143 3.49 1.67 16.51
N GLU A 144 4.52 1.26 15.79
CA GLU A 144 5.61 2.13 15.37
C GLU A 144 5.13 3.22 14.38
N LEU A 145 4.19 2.91 13.50
CA LEU A 145 3.59 3.89 12.60
C LEU A 145 2.74 4.90 13.37
N ILE A 146 1.91 4.43 14.31
CA ILE A 146 1.07 5.30 15.14
C ILE A 146 1.96 6.25 15.96
N ASN A 147 2.96 5.71 16.64
CA ASN A 147 3.88 6.50 17.46
C ASN A 147 4.60 7.56 16.63
N THR A 148 5.12 7.18 15.46
CA THR A 148 5.78 8.13 14.55
C THR A 148 4.83 9.24 14.13
N PHE A 149 3.59 8.90 13.79
CA PHE A 149 2.58 9.87 13.37
C PHE A 149 2.20 10.85 14.48
N ASP A 150 2.10 10.38 15.72
CA ASP A 150 1.71 11.21 16.85
C ASP A 150 2.86 12.07 17.40
N GLN A 151 4.10 11.63 17.22
CA GLN A 151 5.28 12.24 17.84
C GLN A 151 6.13 13.09 16.87
N THR A 152 5.85 13.05 15.57
CA THR A 152 6.65 13.77 14.58
C THR A 152 5.85 14.93 13.99
N ALA A 153 6.38 16.15 14.07
CA ALA A 153 5.82 17.29 13.37
C ALA A 153 6.09 17.18 11.85
N THR A 154 5.25 17.81 11.03
CA THR A 154 5.36 17.72 9.57
C THR A 154 6.74 18.16 9.06
N GLY A 155 7.27 19.28 9.56
CA GLY A 155 8.60 19.77 9.17
C GLY A 155 9.74 18.85 9.60
N GLU A 156 9.63 18.25 10.78
CA GLU A 156 10.61 17.28 11.29
C GLU A 156 10.64 16.01 10.42
N PHE A 157 9.49 15.54 9.95
CA PHE A 157 9.43 14.39 9.05
C PHE A 157 10.22 14.64 7.76
N GLU A 158 10.03 15.80 7.14
CA GLU A 158 10.71 16.16 5.90
C GLU A 158 12.23 16.29 6.10
N GLU A 159 12.67 16.87 7.22
CA GLU A 159 14.08 16.99 7.57
C GLU A 159 14.71 15.62 7.82
N GLU A 160 14.10 14.80 8.66
CA GLU A 160 14.57 13.43 8.92
C GLU A 160 14.62 12.56 7.65
N MET A 161 13.62 12.67 6.77
CA MET A 161 13.62 11.96 5.49
C MET A 161 14.82 12.36 4.64
N ARG A 162 15.13 13.65 4.57
CA ARG A 162 16.30 14.13 3.85
C ARG A 162 17.59 13.58 4.44
N ASP A 163 17.75 13.66 5.74
CA ASP A 163 19.00 13.33 6.42
C ASP A 163 19.24 11.82 6.55
N GLN A 164 18.20 11.04 6.83
CA GLN A 164 18.36 9.62 7.15
C GLN A 164 18.12 8.68 5.97
N VAL A 165 17.41 9.12 4.94
CA VAL A 165 16.99 8.27 3.82
C VAL A 165 17.55 8.76 2.49
N LEU A 166 17.37 10.03 2.14
CA LEU A 166 17.70 10.55 0.82
C LEU A 166 19.17 10.99 0.69
N SER A 167 19.89 11.20 1.77
CA SER A 167 21.30 11.63 1.78
C SER A 167 22.29 10.45 1.75
N ARG A 168 21.81 9.22 1.74
CA ARG A 168 22.62 7.99 1.70
C ARG A 168 22.55 7.32 0.32
#